data_2e247c0607d4309ab54ab101d354b0ea
#
_entry.id   2e247c0607d4309ab54ab101d354b0ea
#
_cell.length_a   1.000
_cell.length_b   1.000
_cell.length_c   1.000
_cell.angle_alpha   90.00
_cell.angle_beta   90.00
_cell.angle_gamma   90.00
#
_symmetry.space_group_name_H-M   'P 1'
#
loop_
_entity.id
_entity.type
_entity.pdbx_description
1 polymer ?
#
loop_
_entity_poly.entity_id
_entity_poly.type
_entity_poly.pdbx_seq_one_letter_code
_entity_poly.pdbx_strand_id
1 'polypeptide(L)'
;MKRGIFDLKEPKTILVVEAHPDDAALFAGGTIALLAEDGHTIVNLCSTYGEKGTLDSSKTLEEMIETEKRESQNAADVLGTKEVIYLDVPDGELAAGVVLREHYTEIVRRVQPEIVLSFDPAIPYDPHPDHQAVGRTLYEACYTSHFPLYYPNQQTRGLKPHLVNWYYGWTSSTPNTFIDISTTLEKKIRAVEQYESQMQMMLQESMNRLDQSGFNIPTLNQLEWKAFVRLWVTRTAQQIGRHKKIPYAEAFHKIGYGVLDILPQLQEI
;
A
#
# COMPACT_ATOMS: atom_id res chain seq x y z
N MET A 1 25.98 14.16 -2.26
CA MET A 1 25.26 12.90 -2.02
C MET A 1 23.80 13.17 -2.31
N LYS A 2 23.15 12.39 -3.20
CA LYS A 2 21.67 12.42 -3.30
C LYS A 2 21.15 12.01 -1.91
N ARG A 3 20.27 12.80 -1.31
CA ARG A 3 19.51 12.33 -0.14
C ARG A 3 18.66 11.15 -0.63
N GLY A 4 18.83 9.99 -0.03
CA GLY A 4 17.99 8.83 -0.32
C GLY A 4 16.54 9.12 0.00
N ILE A 5 15.62 8.36 -0.59
CA ILE A 5 14.19 8.46 -0.29
C ILE A 5 14.03 8.19 1.21
N PHE A 6 13.17 8.94 1.85
CA PHE A 6 12.95 8.90 3.30
C PHE A 6 14.23 9.13 4.16
N ASP A 7 15.24 9.85 3.63
CA ASP A 7 16.54 10.11 4.29
C ASP A 7 17.32 8.83 4.69
N LEU A 8 17.03 7.70 4.05
CA LEU A 8 17.74 6.44 4.25
C LEU A 8 19.13 6.50 3.59
N LYS A 9 20.17 6.25 4.38
CA LYS A 9 21.58 6.35 3.92
C LYS A 9 22.15 5.01 3.44
N GLU A 10 21.54 3.92 3.85
CA GLU A 10 21.99 2.55 3.61
C GLU A 10 20.80 1.66 3.22
N PRO A 11 21.02 0.53 2.52
CA PRO A 11 19.97 -0.44 2.24
C PRO A 11 19.26 -0.87 3.53
N LYS A 12 17.93 -0.82 3.51
CA LYS A 12 17.04 -1.17 4.62
C LYS A 12 15.96 -2.11 4.15
N THR A 13 15.31 -2.78 5.09
CA THR A 13 14.10 -3.53 4.82
C THR A 13 12.88 -2.63 5.00
N ILE A 14 12.02 -2.62 4.00
CA ILE A 14 10.78 -1.87 3.96
C ILE A 14 9.63 -2.88 3.90
N LEU A 15 8.69 -2.78 4.83
CA LEU A 15 7.47 -3.57 4.81
C LEU A 15 6.34 -2.73 4.21
N VAL A 16 5.75 -3.23 3.15
CA VAL A 16 4.53 -2.69 2.55
C VAL A 16 3.37 -3.59 2.95
N VAL A 17 2.31 -3.03 3.50
CA VAL A 17 1.12 -3.82 3.89
C VAL A 17 -0.11 -3.26 3.21
N GLU A 18 -0.78 -4.11 2.48
CA GLU A 18 -1.98 -3.81 1.72
C GLU A 18 -3.16 -4.68 2.19
N ALA A 19 -4.37 -4.23 1.94
CA ALA A 19 -5.57 -4.99 2.18
C ALA A 19 -5.80 -5.99 1.04
N HIS A 20 -5.70 -5.51 -0.20
CA HIS A 20 -5.89 -6.27 -1.43
C HIS A 20 -4.64 -6.18 -2.32
N PRO A 21 -4.44 -7.12 -3.23
CA PRO A 21 -3.18 -7.25 -3.98
C PRO A 21 -2.74 -6.02 -4.78
N ASP A 22 -3.65 -5.16 -5.22
CA ASP A 22 -3.39 -4.01 -6.09
C ASP A 22 -3.12 -2.69 -5.34
N ASP A 23 -3.45 -2.58 -4.06
CA ASP A 23 -3.36 -1.35 -3.27
C ASP A 23 -1.96 -0.72 -3.29
N ALA A 24 -0.94 -1.53 -3.06
CA ALA A 24 0.44 -1.04 -3.02
C ALA A 24 0.88 -0.44 -4.36
N ALA A 25 0.50 -1.06 -5.47
CA ALA A 25 0.79 -0.55 -6.81
C ALA A 25 0.03 0.75 -7.09
N LEU A 26 -1.24 0.83 -6.68
CA LEU A 26 -2.11 1.98 -6.88
C LEU A 26 -1.66 3.19 -6.05
N PHE A 27 -1.35 3.00 -4.76
CA PHE A 27 -1.10 4.12 -3.85
C PHE A 27 0.38 4.46 -3.69
N ALA A 28 1.29 3.49 -3.83
CA ALA A 28 2.72 3.66 -3.54
C ALA A 28 3.67 3.07 -4.59
N GLY A 29 3.18 2.61 -5.75
CA GLY A 29 3.99 1.88 -6.74
C GLY A 29 5.20 2.65 -7.25
N GLY A 30 5.10 3.96 -7.45
CA GLY A 30 6.22 4.81 -7.83
C GLY A 30 7.29 4.90 -6.75
N THR A 31 6.88 5.06 -5.50
CA THR A 31 7.75 5.10 -4.31
C THR A 31 8.41 3.74 -4.06
N ILE A 32 7.66 2.64 -4.18
CA ILE A 32 8.19 1.27 -4.04
C ILE A 32 9.29 1.03 -5.08
N ALA A 33 9.04 1.39 -6.34
CA ALA A 33 10.02 1.24 -7.41
C ALA A 33 11.30 2.07 -7.15
N LEU A 34 11.16 3.30 -6.63
CA LEU A 34 12.30 4.14 -6.26
C LEU A 34 13.11 3.51 -5.11
N LEU A 35 12.45 3.01 -4.08
CA LEU A 35 13.11 2.35 -2.95
C LEU A 35 13.86 1.09 -3.39
N ALA A 36 13.26 0.29 -4.27
CA ALA A 36 13.92 -0.89 -4.84
C ALA A 36 15.15 -0.49 -5.70
N GLU A 37 15.06 0.58 -6.51
CA GLU A 37 16.18 1.12 -7.30
C GLU A 37 17.31 1.69 -6.43
N ASP A 38 16.98 2.23 -5.26
CA ASP A 38 17.97 2.68 -4.26
C ASP A 38 18.59 1.52 -3.47
N GLY A 39 18.21 0.27 -3.76
CA GLY A 39 18.80 -0.96 -3.19
C GLY A 39 18.15 -1.41 -1.89
N HIS A 40 16.99 -0.87 -1.51
CA HIS A 40 16.25 -1.34 -0.34
C HIS A 40 15.57 -2.68 -0.63
N THR A 41 15.40 -3.48 0.41
CA THR A 41 14.65 -4.74 0.34
C THR A 41 13.17 -4.47 0.61
N ILE A 42 12.33 -4.71 -0.37
CA ILE A 42 10.88 -4.53 -0.26
C ILE A 42 10.23 -5.88 0.02
N VAL A 43 9.48 -5.97 1.12
CA VAL A 43 8.61 -7.11 1.44
C VAL A 43 7.18 -6.61 1.43
N ASN A 44 6.32 -7.24 0.64
CA ASN A 44 4.91 -6.92 0.56
C ASN A 44 4.09 -7.95 1.34
N LEU A 45 3.17 -7.49 2.17
CA LEU A 45 2.18 -8.29 2.85
C LEU A 45 0.80 -7.94 2.34
N CYS A 46 0.15 -8.88 1.69
CA CYS A 46 -1.23 -8.80 1.29
C CYS A 46 -2.12 -9.44 2.37
N SER A 47 -3.07 -8.69 2.93
CA SER A 47 -3.86 -9.16 4.06
C SER A 47 -5.00 -10.09 3.65
N THR A 48 -5.52 -9.90 2.43
CA THR A 48 -6.52 -10.78 1.79
C THR A 48 -6.05 -11.16 0.39
N TYR A 49 -6.78 -11.99 -0.30
CA TYR A 49 -6.53 -12.27 -1.72
C TYR A 49 -7.31 -11.38 -2.67
N GLY A 50 -8.23 -10.51 -2.17
CA GLY A 50 -9.09 -9.68 -3.01
C GLY A 50 -10.13 -10.47 -3.82
N GLU A 51 -10.43 -11.71 -3.39
CA GLU A 51 -11.17 -12.70 -4.17
C GLU A 51 -12.64 -12.33 -4.41
N LYS A 52 -13.16 -11.30 -3.71
CA LYS A 52 -14.53 -10.80 -3.94
C LYS A 52 -14.58 -9.62 -4.91
N GLY A 53 -13.43 -9.16 -5.41
CA GLY A 53 -13.29 -8.01 -6.31
C GLY A 53 -13.69 -8.32 -7.77
N THR A 54 -14.94 -8.73 -8.01
CA THR A 54 -15.43 -9.01 -9.37
C THR A 54 -16.90 -8.63 -9.54
N LEU A 55 -17.28 -8.19 -10.75
CA LEU A 55 -18.66 -7.99 -11.17
C LEU A 55 -19.20 -9.20 -11.95
N ASP A 56 -18.37 -10.20 -12.23
CA ASP A 56 -18.76 -11.42 -12.96
C ASP A 56 -19.18 -12.51 -11.98
N SER A 57 -20.50 -12.72 -11.87
CA SER A 57 -21.09 -13.73 -10.99
C SER A 57 -20.81 -15.18 -11.39
N SER A 58 -20.17 -15.41 -12.53
CA SER A 58 -19.76 -16.76 -12.96
C SER A 58 -18.41 -17.17 -12.39
N LYS A 59 -17.63 -16.24 -11.83
CA LYS A 59 -16.33 -16.51 -11.21
C LYS A 59 -16.48 -17.17 -9.85
N THR A 60 -15.58 -18.12 -9.57
CA THR A 60 -15.44 -18.69 -8.22
C THR A 60 -14.39 -17.94 -7.42
N LEU A 61 -14.44 -18.04 -6.09
CA LEU A 61 -13.43 -17.43 -5.21
C LEU A 61 -12.04 -18.00 -5.50
N GLU A 62 -11.93 -19.31 -5.75
CA GLU A 62 -10.66 -19.98 -6.06
C GLU A 62 -10.04 -19.45 -7.37
N GLU A 63 -10.85 -19.27 -8.43
CA GLU A 63 -10.37 -18.67 -9.68
C GLU A 63 -9.88 -17.23 -9.48
N MET A 64 -10.56 -16.47 -8.62
CA MET A 64 -10.15 -15.11 -8.30
C MET A 64 -8.83 -15.11 -7.49
N ILE A 65 -8.70 -15.95 -6.47
CA ILE A 65 -7.45 -16.10 -5.69
C ILE A 65 -6.26 -16.42 -6.60
N GLU A 66 -6.41 -17.37 -7.52
CA GLU A 66 -5.34 -17.73 -8.47
C GLU A 66 -4.98 -16.55 -9.40
N THR A 67 -6.00 -15.83 -9.86
CA THR A 67 -5.81 -14.65 -10.72
C THR A 67 -5.08 -13.55 -9.98
N GLU A 68 -5.57 -13.15 -8.82
CA GLU A 68 -5.01 -12.09 -7.99
C GLU A 68 -3.56 -12.40 -7.57
N LYS A 69 -3.27 -13.62 -7.15
CA LYS A 69 -1.89 -14.04 -6.82
C LYS A 69 -0.94 -13.90 -7.99
N ARG A 70 -1.37 -14.32 -9.18
CA ARG A 70 -0.55 -14.22 -10.41
C ARG A 70 -0.31 -12.75 -10.78
N GLU A 71 -1.34 -11.92 -10.75
CA GLU A 71 -1.29 -10.51 -11.07
C GLU A 71 -0.41 -9.75 -10.07
N SER A 72 -0.57 -10.04 -8.77
CA SER A 72 0.26 -9.49 -7.69
C SER A 72 1.74 -9.85 -7.85
N GLN A 73 2.07 -11.10 -8.20
CA GLN A 73 3.46 -11.50 -8.42
C GLN A 73 4.06 -10.75 -9.63
N ASN A 74 3.31 -10.62 -10.72
CA ASN A 74 3.76 -9.87 -11.89
C ASN A 74 4.02 -8.39 -11.56
N ALA A 75 3.13 -7.76 -10.78
CA ALA A 75 3.30 -6.39 -10.33
C ALA A 75 4.51 -6.24 -9.39
N ALA A 76 4.70 -7.17 -8.47
CA ALA A 76 5.85 -7.24 -7.58
C ALA A 76 7.18 -7.29 -8.35
N ASP A 77 7.24 -8.11 -9.40
CA ASP A 77 8.42 -8.21 -10.28
C ASP A 77 8.71 -6.89 -11.00
N VAL A 78 7.67 -6.19 -11.49
CA VAL A 78 7.82 -4.87 -12.12
C VAL A 78 8.34 -3.83 -11.13
N LEU A 79 7.85 -3.83 -9.90
CA LEU A 79 8.22 -2.86 -8.86
C LEU A 79 9.59 -3.15 -8.22
N GLY A 80 10.08 -4.39 -8.32
CA GLY A 80 11.31 -4.83 -7.65
C GLY A 80 11.06 -5.28 -6.20
N THR A 81 9.84 -5.71 -5.88
CA THR A 81 9.50 -6.32 -4.59
C THR A 81 10.16 -7.70 -4.49
N LYS A 82 10.80 -7.98 -3.36
CA LYS A 82 11.56 -9.21 -3.15
C LYS A 82 10.69 -10.39 -2.75
N GLU A 83 9.64 -10.14 -1.98
CA GLU A 83 8.79 -11.17 -1.40
C GLU A 83 7.36 -10.65 -1.28
N VAL A 84 6.38 -11.49 -1.62
CA VAL A 84 4.95 -11.26 -1.37
C VAL A 84 4.46 -12.32 -0.40
N ILE A 85 3.87 -11.87 0.70
CA ILE A 85 3.32 -12.70 1.78
C ILE A 85 1.81 -12.51 1.79
N TYR A 86 1.05 -13.55 2.14
CA TYR A 86 -0.40 -13.46 2.34
C TYR A 86 -0.78 -13.90 3.75
N LEU A 87 -1.75 -13.20 4.38
CA LEU A 87 -2.28 -13.60 5.68
C LEU A 87 -3.38 -14.65 5.58
N ASP A 88 -3.91 -14.91 4.40
CA ASP A 88 -4.96 -15.89 4.16
C ASP A 88 -6.27 -15.60 4.94
N VAL A 89 -6.64 -14.31 5.01
CA VAL A 89 -7.92 -13.87 5.54
C VAL A 89 -8.85 -13.58 4.35
N PRO A 90 -10.13 -14.03 4.39
CA PRO A 90 -11.07 -13.74 3.31
C PRO A 90 -11.29 -12.24 3.10
N ASP A 91 -11.40 -11.81 1.84
CA ASP A 91 -11.69 -10.44 1.45
C ASP A 91 -13.00 -9.94 2.09
N GLY A 92 -12.98 -8.70 2.60
CA GLY A 92 -14.11 -8.08 3.30
C GLY A 92 -14.32 -8.57 4.73
N GLU A 93 -13.42 -9.41 5.28
CA GLU A 93 -13.56 -10.03 6.59
C GLU A 93 -12.43 -9.65 7.57
N LEU A 94 -11.58 -8.70 7.21
CA LEU A 94 -10.57 -8.19 8.13
C LEU A 94 -11.24 -7.45 9.29
N ALA A 95 -11.11 -7.99 10.50
CA ALA A 95 -11.63 -7.37 11.70
C ALA A 95 -10.50 -6.67 12.49
N ALA A 96 -10.56 -5.34 12.57
CA ALA A 96 -9.65 -4.57 13.42
C ALA A 96 -9.74 -5.07 14.88
N GLY A 97 -8.61 -5.45 15.47
CA GLY A 97 -8.59 -5.97 16.84
C GLY A 97 -7.37 -6.80 17.19
N VAL A 98 -7.47 -7.48 18.32
CA VAL A 98 -6.33 -8.18 18.96
C VAL A 98 -5.74 -9.29 18.07
N VAL A 99 -6.60 -10.05 17.38
CA VAL A 99 -6.15 -11.17 16.54
C VAL A 99 -5.37 -10.66 15.32
N LEU A 100 -5.91 -9.70 14.59
CA LEU A 100 -5.23 -9.13 13.43
C LEU A 100 -3.94 -8.41 13.86
N ARG A 101 -3.95 -7.71 15.00
CA ARG A 101 -2.75 -7.10 15.56
C ARG A 101 -1.67 -8.11 15.92
N GLU A 102 -2.04 -9.28 16.42
CA GLU A 102 -1.08 -10.37 16.70
C GLU A 102 -0.41 -10.85 15.41
N HIS A 103 -1.18 -11.06 14.34
CA HIS A 103 -0.64 -11.45 13.04
C HIS A 103 0.32 -10.39 12.48
N TYR A 104 -0.08 -9.12 12.50
CA TYR A 104 0.81 -8.04 12.03
C TYR A 104 2.05 -7.89 12.92
N THR A 105 1.92 -8.04 14.24
CA THR A 105 3.08 -8.02 15.15
C THR A 105 4.05 -9.15 14.82
N GLU A 106 3.56 -10.33 14.46
CA GLU A 106 4.38 -11.46 14.04
C GLU A 106 5.14 -11.13 12.74
N ILE A 107 4.46 -10.57 11.74
CA ILE A 107 5.08 -10.16 10.48
C ILE A 107 6.14 -9.09 10.71
N VAL A 108 5.84 -8.05 11.50
CA VAL A 108 6.82 -6.99 11.83
C VAL A 108 8.06 -7.58 12.51
N ARG A 109 7.90 -8.50 13.47
CA ARG A 109 9.01 -9.18 14.13
C ARG A 109 9.80 -10.11 13.22
N ARG A 110 9.14 -10.74 12.23
CA ARG A 110 9.78 -11.59 11.23
C ARG A 110 10.59 -10.79 10.22
N VAL A 111 10.01 -9.73 9.68
CA VAL A 111 10.59 -8.91 8.61
C VAL A 111 11.60 -7.90 9.16
N GLN A 112 11.41 -7.42 10.38
CA GLN A 112 12.23 -6.39 11.04
C GLN A 112 12.42 -5.12 10.20
N PRO A 113 11.35 -4.46 9.74
CA PRO A 113 11.44 -3.34 8.84
C PRO A 113 11.88 -2.05 9.53
N GLU A 114 12.70 -1.25 8.85
CA GLU A 114 13.00 0.12 9.28
C GLU A 114 11.79 1.04 9.11
N ILE A 115 11.05 0.84 8.03
CA ILE A 115 9.90 1.64 7.60
C ILE A 115 8.75 0.72 7.23
N VAL A 116 7.53 1.18 7.53
CA VAL A 116 6.29 0.56 7.10
C VAL A 116 5.52 1.53 6.22
N LEU A 117 5.05 1.06 5.06
CA LEU A 117 4.12 1.76 4.17
C LEU A 117 2.79 1.03 4.18
N SER A 118 1.68 1.74 4.37
CA SER A 118 0.33 1.17 4.34
C SER A 118 -0.72 2.27 4.32
N PHE A 119 -1.98 1.92 4.56
CA PHE A 119 -3.06 2.88 4.76
C PHE A 119 -2.82 3.78 5.97
N ASP A 120 -3.21 5.05 5.88
CA ASP A 120 -3.21 5.95 7.03
C ASP A 120 -4.12 5.38 8.15
N PRO A 121 -3.68 5.32 9.41
CA PRO A 121 -4.49 4.78 10.50
C PRO A 121 -5.79 5.58 10.77
N ALA A 122 -5.87 6.80 10.26
CA ALA A 122 -7.03 7.69 10.36
C ALA A 122 -7.64 7.99 8.99
N ILE A 123 -7.89 6.96 8.18
CA ILE A 123 -8.48 7.12 6.84
C ILE A 123 -9.89 7.68 6.96
N PRO A 124 -10.15 8.94 6.56
CA PRO A 124 -11.50 9.46 6.52
C PRO A 124 -12.17 9.07 5.19
N TYR A 125 -13.44 8.74 5.26
CA TYR A 125 -14.28 8.55 4.08
C TYR A 125 -13.89 7.40 3.12
N ASP A 126 -13.00 6.50 3.51
CA ASP A 126 -12.78 5.27 2.80
C ASP A 126 -13.89 4.28 3.18
N PRO A 127 -14.73 3.83 2.23
CA PRO A 127 -15.84 2.94 2.54
C PRO A 127 -15.40 1.50 2.74
N HIS A 128 -14.16 1.14 2.36
CA HIS A 128 -13.72 -0.25 2.42
C HIS A 128 -13.34 -0.65 3.85
N PRO A 129 -14.02 -1.64 4.47
CA PRO A 129 -13.76 -2.01 5.86
C PRO A 129 -12.34 -2.55 6.05
N ASP A 130 -11.80 -3.28 5.07
CA ASP A 130 -10.47 -3.86 5.15
C ASP A 130 -9.36 -2.80 5.14
N HIS A 131 -9.50 -1.73 4.35
CA HIS A 131 -8.53 -0.62 4.36
C HIS A 131 -8.43 0.01 5.75
N GLN A 132 -9.58 0.24 6.39
CA GLN A 132 -9.63 0.80 7.75
C GLN A 132 -9.04 -0.17 8.77
N ALA A 133 -9.36 -1.48 8.65
CA ALA A 133 -8.84 -2.51 9.54
C ALA A 133 -7.31 -2.62 9.45
N VAL A 134 -6.76 -2.64 8.21
CA VAL A 134 -5.32 -2.68 7.97
C VAL A 134 -4.63 -1.46 8.57
N GLY A 135 -5.02 -0.24 8.14
CA GLY A 135 -4.35 0.99 8.55
C GLY A 135 -4.26 1.12 10.06
N ARG A 136 -5.40 0.97 10.74
CA ARG A 136 -5.46 1.08 12.20
C ARG A 136 -4.67 -0.02 12.91
N THR A 137 -4.92 -1.28 12.55
CA THR A 137 -4.37 -2.40 13.32
C THR A 137 -2.88 -2.58 13.09
N LEU A 138 -2.40 -2.34 11.85
CA LEU A 138 -0.97 -2.37 11.55
C LEU A 138 -0.20 -1.26 12.30
N TYR A 139 -0.75 -0.05 12.36
CA TYR A 139 -0.15 1.04 13.13
C TYR A 139 0.02 0.66 14.62
N GLU A 140 -1.01 0.06 15.23
CA GLU A 140 -0.94 -0.48 16.59
C GLU A 140 0.11 -1.60 16.72
N ALA A 141 0.19 -2.50 15.72
CA ALA A 141 1.16 -3.59 15.70
C ALA A 141 2.60 -3.08 15.62
N CYS A 142 2.89 -2.09 14.79
CA CYS A 142 4.20 -1.45 14.71
C CYS A 142 4.63 -0.85 16.06
N TYR A 143 3.68 -0.24 16.80
CA TYR A 143 3.97 0.26 18.14
C TYR A 143 4.20 -0.85 19.13
N THR A 144 3.40 -1.93 19.10
CA THR A 144 3.49 -2.99 20.12
C THR A 144 4.60 -4.01 19.87
N SER A 145 5.13 -4.08 18.65
CA SER A 145 6.11 -5.10 18.23
C SER A 145 7.43 -5.09 19.01
N HIS A 146 7.83 -3.94 19.57
CA HIS A 146 9.07 -3.84 20.35
C HIS A 146 8.92 -4.24 21.82
N PHE A 147 7.70 -4.38 22.32
CA PHE A 147 7.47 -4.77 23.71
C PHE A 147 7.48 -6.29 23.85
N PRO A 148 8.37 -6.88 24.68
CA PRO A 148 8.51 -8.34 24.77
C PRO A 148 7.30 -9.04 25.37
N LEU A 149 6.48 -8.36 26.17
CA LEU A 149 5.30 -8.96 26.82
C LEU A 149 4.05 -8.96 25.95
N TYR A 150 4.07 -8.26 24.79
CA TYR A 150 3.05 -8.48 23.79
C TYR A 150 3.34 -9.77 23.02
N TYR A 151 2.39 -10.68 23.02
CA TYR A 151 2.46 -11.97 22.30
C TYR A 151 3.76 -12.76 22.61
N PRO A 152 4.00 -13.15 23.89
CA PRO A 152 5.25 -13.78 24.30
C PRO A 152 5.50 -15.15 23.64
N ASN A 153 4.45 -15.83 23.17
CA ASN A 153 4.51 -17.05 22.37
C ASN A 153 5.28 -16.88 21.05
N GLN A 154 5.31 -15.67 20.48
CA GLN A 154 6.10 -15.39 19.28
C GLN A 154 7.61 -15.48 19.58
N GLN A 155 8.05 -15.06 20.75
CA GLN A 155 9.46 -15.15 21.16
C GLN A 155 9.91 -16.61 21.37
N THR A 156 9.03 -17.47 21.87
CA THR A 156 9.35 -18.91 22.01
C THR A 156 9.55 -19.59 20.65
N ARG A 157 9.02 -18.99 19.58
CA ARG A 157 9.25 -19.40 18.18
C ARG A 157 10.46 -18.70 17.53
N GLY A 158 11.26 -17.96 18.32
CA GLY A 158 12.49 -17.30 17.86
C GLY A 158 12.31 -15.89 17.30
N LEU A 159 11.11 -15.34 17.29
CA LEU A 159 10.86 -13.96 16.83
C LEU A 159 11.29 -12.96 17.92
N LYS A 160 12.09 -11.98 17.53
CA LYS A 160 12.58 -10.97 18.47
C LYS A 160 11.72 -9.72 18.43
N PRO A 161 11.55 -9.02 19.58
CA PRO A 161 10.98 -7.68 19.59
C PRO A 161 11.70 -6.78 18.58
N HIS A 162 10.93 -5.93 17.88
CA HIS A 162 11.47 -5.05 16.86
C HIS A 162 10.83 -3.65 16.95
N LEU A 163 11.66 -2.61 16.85
CA LEU A 163 11.23 -1.21 16.84
C LEU A 163 11.11 -0.73 15.39
N VAL A 164 9.91 -0.38 14.99
CA VAL A 164 9.64 0.34 13.75
C VAL A 164 9.85 1.83 14.01
N ASN A 165 10.64 2.53 13.19
CA ASN A 165 10.90 3.94 13.38
C ASN A 165 9.82 4.82 12.74
N TRP A 166 9.40 4.49 11.51
CA TRP A 166 8.52 5.32 10.72
C TRP A 166 7.41 4.53 10.06
N TYR A 167 6.22 5.10 10.13
CA TYR A 167 5.04 4.65 9.40
C TYR A 167 4.67 5.70 8.35
N TYR A 168 4.44 5.29 7.12
CA TYR A 168 4.00 6.16 6.04
C TYR A 168 2.63 5.70 5.55
N GLY A 169 1.60 6.47 5.92
CA GLY A 169 0.22 6.20 5.58
C GLY A 169 -0.18 6.84 4.25
N TRP A 170 -0.59 6.03 3.28
CA TRP A 170 -1.22 6.54 2.06
C TRP A 170 -2.73 6.79 2.28
N THR A 171 -3.43 7.40 1.32
CA THR A 171 -4.85 7.82 1.39
C THR A 171 -5.17 8.78 2.55
N SER A 172 -4.16 9.46 3.07
CA SER A 172 -4.33 10.41 4.18
C SER A 172 -5.02 11.70 3.74
N SER A 173 -5.88 12.25 4.60
CA SER A 173 -6.44 13.60 4.44
C SER A 173 -5.45 14.71 4.82
N THR A 174 -4.37 14.37 5.52
CA THR A 174 -3.35 15.31 6.01
C THR A 174 -1.92 14.87 5.65
N PRO A 175 -1.63 14.65 4.37
CA PRO A 175 -0.30 14.20 3.97
C PRO A 175 0.75 15.28 4.27
N ASN A 176 1.87 14.85 4.83
CA ASN A 176 3.00 15.73 5.17
C ASN A 176 4.28 15.40 4.39
N THR A 177 4.29 14.30 3.65
CA THR A 177 5.43 13.80 2.86
C THR A 177 5.00 13.56 1.43
N PHE A 178 5.77 14.11 0.47
CA PHE A 178 5.48 14.02 -0.97
C PHE A 178 6.74 13.50 -1.67
N ILE A 179 6.60 12.40 -2.40
CA ILE A 179 7.71 11.74 -3.12
C ILE A 179 7.56 12.02 -4.61
N ASP A 180 8.60 12.56 -5.22
CA ASP A 180 8.67 12.73 -6.67
C ASP A 180 8.90 11.38 -7.34
N ILE A 181 7.89 10.91 -8.06
CA ILE A 181 7.90 9.63 -8.78
C ILE A 181 8.09 9.81 -10.29
N SER A 182 8.54 10.98 -10.74
CA SER A 182 8.65 11.29 -12.18
C SER A 182 9.51 10.28 -12.93
N THR A 183 10.54 9.73 -12.31
CA THR A 183 11.42 8.72 -12.90
C THR A 183 10.84 7.30 -12.89
N THR A 184 9.91 7.01 -11.98
CA THR A 184 9.31 5.69 -11.81
C THR A 184 7.82 5.64 -12.18
N LEU A 185 7.25 6.73 -12.70
CA LEU A 185 5.84 6.79 -13.11
C LEU A 185 5.49 5.67 -14.11
N GLU A 186 6.35 5.43 -15.09
CA GLU A 186 6.13 4.38 -16.09
C GLU A 186 6.20 2.97 -15.48
N LYS A 187 7.04 2.76 -14.44
CA LYS A 187 7.05 1.50 -13.69
C LYS A 187 5.76 1.32 -12.90
N LYS A 188 5.29 2.39 -12.23
CA LYS A 188 3.99 2.36 -11.53
C LYS A 188 2.86 2.00 -12.48
N ILE A 189 2.76 2.66 -13.66
CA ILE A 189 1.74 2.37 -14.65
C ILE A 189 1.79 0.90 -15.07
N ARG A 190 2.98 0.38 -15.42
CA ARG A 190 3.14 -1.01 -15.81
C ARG A 190 2.81 -2.01 -14.69
N ALA A 191 3.07 -1.66 -13.43
CA ALA A 191 2.70 -2.50 -12.30
C ALA A 191 1.18 -2.55 -12.12
N VAL A 192 0.49 -1.41 -12.20
CA VAL A 192 -0.97 -1.35 -12.16
C VAL A 192 -1.60 -2.10 -13.34
N GLU A 193 -0.99 -2.04 -14.53
CA GLU A 193 -1.43 -2.81 -15.71
C GLU A 193 -1.29 -4.34 -15.53
N GLN A 194 -0.59 -4.85 -14.51
CA GLN A 194 -0.55 -6.29 -14.24
C GLN A 194 -1.85 -6.79 -13.61
N TYR A 195 -2.62 -5.92 -12.94
CA TYR A 195 -3.91 -6.23 -12.34
C TYR A 195 -5.04 -6.07 -13.36
N GLU A 196 -4.97 -6.84 -14.45
CA GLU A 196 -5.93 -6.75 -15.55
C GLU A 196 -7.37 -6.95 -15.06
N SER A 197 -7.59 -7.97 -14.20
CA SER A 197 -8.90 -8.30 -13.65
C SER A 197 -9.53 -7.11 -12.92
N GLN A 198 -8.77 -6.48 -12.04
CA GLN A 198 -9.22 -5.37 -11.22
C GLN A 198 -9.38 -4.08 -12.04
N MET A 199 -8.45 -3.80 -12.95
CA MET A 199 -8.52 -2.57 -13.77
C MET A 199 -9.68 -2.60 -14.76
N GLN A 200 -10.01 -3.75 -15.31
CA GLN A 200 -11.22 -3.92 -16.13
C GLN A 200 -12.48 -3.78 -15.31
N MET A 201 -12.54 -4.38 -14.12
CA MET A 201 -13.66 -4.25 -13.19
C MET A 201 -13.89 -2.79 -12.77
N MET A 202 -12.82 -2.09 -12.37
CA MET A 202 -12.90 -0.68 -11.97
C MET A 202 -13.34 0.25 -13.10
N LEU A 203 -12.90 0.00 -14.33
CA LEU A 203 -13.39 0.73 -15.50
C LEU A 203 -14.89 0.50 -15.70
N GLN A 204 -15.33 -0.77 -15.66
CA GLN A 204 -16.76 -1.11 -15.81
C GLN A 204 -17.61 -0.50 -14.70
N GLU A 205 -17.15 -0.57 -13.44
CA GLU A 205 -17.85 0.05 -12.32
C GLU A 205 -17.97 1.57 -12.50
N SER A 206 -16.88 2.23 -12.93
CA SER A 206 -16.88 3.66 -13.20
C SER A 206 -17.89 4.05 -14.28
N MET A 207 -17.98 3.25 -15.35
CA MET A 207 -18.96 3.45 -16.41
C MET A 207 -20.40 3.26 -15.91
N ASN A 208 -20.65 2.21 -15.13
CA ASN A 208 -21.97 1.96 -14.53
C ASN A 208 -22.42 3.13 -13.63
N ARG A 209 -21.51 3.67 -12.80
CA ARG A 209 -21.79 4.83 -11.93
C ARG A 209 -22.10 6.09 -12.71
N LEU A 210 -21.37 6.35 -13.79
CA LEU A 210 -21.61 7.50 -14.66
C LEU A 210 -22.98 7.40 -15.33
N ASP A 211 -23.33 6.23 -15.87
CA ASP A 211 -24.60 6.00 -16.52
C ASP A 211 -25.78 6.17 -15.53
N GLN A 212 -25.69 5.57 -14.34
CA GLN A 212 -26.69 5.75 -13.27
C GLN A 212 -26.84 7.20 -12.83
N SER A 213 -25.77 7.99 -12.90
CA SER A 213 -25.77 9.42 -12.55
C SER A 213 -26.27 10.30 -13.68
N GLY A 214 -26.62 9.74 -14.84
CA GLY A 214 -27.06 10.47 -16.04
C GLY A 214 -25.93 11.19 -16.78
N PHE A 215 -24.67 10.93 -16.44
CA PHE A 215 -23.51 11.45 -17.18
C PHE A 215 -23.16 10.48 -18.30
N ASN A 216 -23.28 10.95 -19.53
CA ASN A 216 -22.77 10.24 -20.71
C ASN A 216 -21.47 10.89 -21.17
N ILE A 217 -20.36 10.14 -21.08
CA ILE A 217 -19.05 10.56 -21.58
C ILE A 217 -18.65 9.60 -22.72
N PRO A 218 -19.00 9.90 -23.97
CA PRO A 218 -18.84 8.98 -25.10
C PRO A 218 -17.39 8.48 -25.29
N THR A 219 -16.39 9.29 -24.91
CA THR A 219 -14.99 8.91 -24.98
C THR A 219 -14.60 7.81 -24.00
N LEU A 220 -15.29 7.68 -22.87
CA LEU A 220 -15.02 6.60 -21.90
C LEU A 220 -15.57 5.25 -22.39
N ASN A 221 -16.69 5.26 -23.13
CA ASN A 221 -17.28 4.04 -23.68
C ASN A 221 -16.39 3.32 -24.71
N GLN A 222 -15.36 4.00 -25.21
CA GLN A 222 -14.39 3.49 -26.19
C GLN A 222 -12.99 3.37 -25.59
N LEU A 223 -12.84 3.63 -24.28
CA LEU A 223 -11.54 3.66 -23.63
C LEU A 223 -11.08 2.24 -23.33
N GLU A 224 -9.97 1.85 -23.93
CA GLU A 224 -9.26 0.62 -23.56
C GLU A 224 -8.80 0.70 -22.10
N TRP A 225 -8.93 -0.39 -21.36
CA TRP A 225 -8.60 -0.40 -19.92
C TRP A 225 -7.15 0.06 -19.60
N LYS A 226 -6.17 -0.27 -20.45
CA LYS A 226 -4.79 0.22 -20.30
C LYS A 226 -4.68 1.74 -20.46
N ALA A 227 -5.45 2.31 -21.39
CA ALA A 227 -5.51 3.77 -21.54
C ALA A 227 -6.20 4.43 -20.33
N PHE A 228 -7.21 3.78 -19.75
CA PHE A 228 -7.83 4.21 -18.50
C PHE A 228 -6.80 4.21 -17.35
N VAL A 229 -6.07 3.12 -17.15
CA VAL A 229 -5.00 3.01 -16.13
C VAL A 229 -3.98 4.14 -16.29
N ARG A 230 -3.45 4.31 -17.49
CA ARG A 230 -2.46 5.36 -17.78
C ARG A 230 -3.00 6.75 -17.47
N LEU A 231 -4.22 7.04 -17.90
CA LEU A 231 -4.87 8.32 -17.65
C LEU A 231 -5.06 8.54 -16.15
N TRP A 232 -5.62 7.59 -15.46
CA TRP A 232 -5.94 7.70 -14.05
C TRP A 232 -4.68 7.84 -13.18
N VAL A 233 -3.71 6.94 -13.32
CA VAL A 233 -2.44 7.00 -12.56
C VAL A 233 -1.70 8.32 -12.83
N THR A 234 -1.59 8.73 -14.09
CA THR A 234 -0.91 9.97 -14.44
C THR A 234 -1.60 11.19 -13.86
N ARG A 235 -2.93 11.28 -13.97
CA ARG A 235 -3.70 12.42 -13.46
C ARG A 235 -3.69 12.51 -11.95
N THR A 236 -3.81 11.39 -11.26
CA THR A 236 -3.71 11.33 -9.80
C THR A 236 -2.33 11.81 -9.33
N ALA A 237 -1.25 11.28 -9.91
CA ALA A 237 0.10 11.70 -9.55
C ALA A 237 0.37 13.19 -9.85
N GLN A 238 -0.15 13.72 -10.96
CA GLN A 238 -0.10 15.16 -11.28
C GLN A 238 -0.86 16.00 -10.27
N GLN A 239 -2.07 15.58 -9.89
CA GLN A 239 -2.90 16.30 -8.93
C GLN A 239 -2.23 16.39 -7.56
N ILE A 240 -1.66 15.29 -7.09
CA ILE A 240 -0.90 15.25 -5.83
C ILE A 240 0.31 16.17 -5.90
N GLY A 241 1.06 16.12 -6.99
CA GLY A 241 2.29 16.90 -7.17
C GLY A 241 2.08 18.40 -7.29
N ARG A 242 0.92 18.87 -7.77
CA ARG A 242 0.61 20.30 -7.98
C ARG A 242 0.85 21.16 -6.74
N HIS A 243 0.47 20.68 -5.57
CA HIS A 243 0.61 21.42 -4.31
C HIS A 243 2.07 21.65 -3.90
N LYS A 244 3.01 20.86 -4.42
CA LYS A 244 4.45 20.94 -4.11
C LYS A 244 5.32 21.30 -5.31
N LYS A 245 4.70 21.61 -6.44
CA LYS A 245 5.40 21.90 -7.72
C LYS A 245 6.25 20.71 -8.20
N ILE A 246 5.79 19.50 -7.92
CA ILE A 246 6.36 18.23 -8.37
C ILE A 246 5.56 17.78 -9.59
N PRO A 247 6.18 17.36 -10.69
CA PRO A 247 5.44 16.91 -11.88
C PRO A 247 4.50 15.74 -11.61
N TYR A 248 5.00 14.72 -10.90
CA TYR A 248 4.26 13.53 -10.52
C TYR A 248 4.67 13.12 -9.12
N ALA A 249 3.72 13.03 -8.20
CA ALA A 249 4.02 12.68 -6.81
C ALA A 249 3.08 11.63 -6.24
N GLU A 250 3.58 10.92 -5.25
CA GLU A 250 2.80 10.18 -4.26
C GLU A 250 2.88 10.91 -2.93
N ALA A 251 1.83 10.78 -2.12
CA ALA A 251 1.71 11.51 -0.86
C ALA A 251 1.44 10.56 0.29
N PHE A 252 2.12 10.82 1.40
CA PHE A 252 2.03 10.03 2.63
C PHE A 252 1.89 10.92 3.85
N HIS A 253 1.26 10.39 4.87
CA HIS A 253 1.36 10.90 6.23
C HIS A 253 2.48 10.14 6.93
N LYS A 254 3.62 10.80 7.11
CA LYS A 254 4.74 10.28 7.90
C LYS A 254 4.43 10.44 9.36
N ILE A 255 4.42 9.33 10.09
CA ILE A 255 4.17 9.24 11.52
C ILE A 255 5.39 8.59 12.18
N GLY A 256 5.95 9.23 13.20
CA GLY A 256 6.98 8.65 14.06
C GLY A 256 6.37 7.98 15.29
N TYR A 257 7.14 7.14 15.96
CA TYR A 257 6.72 6.56 17.23
C TYR A 257 7.48 7.22 18.40
N GLY A 258 6.73 7.65 19.41
CA GLY A 258 7.31 8.23 20.62
C GLY A 258 8.07 9.54 20.36
N VAL A 259 9.34 9.59 20.78
CA VAL A 259 10.17 10.81 20.66
C VAL A 259 10.43 11.24 19.20
N LEU A 260 10.28 10.35 18.24
CA LEU A 260 10.52 10.67 16.82
C LEU A 260 9.52 11.72 16.28
N ASP A 261 8.31 11.79 16.82
CA ASP A 261 7.32 12.80 16.42
C ASP A 261 7.71 14.22 16.85
N ILE A 262 8.51 14.36 17.91
CA ILE A 262 8.92 15.67 18.46
C ILE A 262 10.39 16.01 18.20
N LEU A 263 11.13 15.14 17.47
CA LEU A 263 12.54 15.38 17.14
C LEU A 263 12.81 16.75 16.50
N PRO A 264 11.98 17.24 15.55
CA PRO A 264 12.20 18.56 14.97
C PRO A 264 12.19 19.67 16.03
N GLN A 265 11.28 19.61 17.01
CA GLN A 265 11.19 20.59 18.10
C GLN A 265 12.35 20.45 19.09
N LEU A 266 12.91 19.23 19.28
CA LEU A 266 14.06 19.02 20.17
C LEU A 266 15.36 19.54 19.58
N GLN A 267 15.47 19.72 18.27
CA GLN A 267 16.64 20.30 17.61
C GLN A 267 16.70 21.83 17.70
N GLU A 268 15.60 22.46 18.14
CA GLU A 268 15.49 23.91 18.35
C GLU A 268 15.85 24.34 19.77
N ILE A 269 16.09 23.38 20.69
CA ILE A 269 16.54 23.59 22.07
C ILE A 269 18.07 23.52 22.13
#